data_9a8d4fe08f31369b454e6cfef482200f
#
_entry.id   9a8d4fe08f31369b454e6cfef482200f
#
_cell.length_a   1.000
_cell.length_b   1.000
_cell.length_c   1.000
_cell.angle_alpha   90.00
_cell.angle_beta   90.00
_cell.angle_gamma   90.00
#
_symmetry.space_group_name_H-M   'P 1'
#
loop_
_entity.id
_entity.type
_entity.pdbx_description
1 polymer ?
#
loop_
_entity_poly.entity_id
_entity_poly.type
_entity_poly.pdbx_seq_one_letter_code
_entity_poly.pdbx_strand_id
1 'polypeptide(L)'
;MTRIGTIFIAAAALLFTAVPSYACSSVVISGKVTPDGRPLLWKHRDSDYLQNSVKFFKGEKYSFIAIVNSVEDNPTDVWMGVNSAGFAIMNTQSFNLVDVAPG
;
A
#
# COMPACT_ATOMS: atom_id res chain seq x y z
N MET A 1 40.69 14.59 -23.93
CA MET A 1 39.39 14.76 -23.26
C MET A 1 39.59 15.64 -22.04
N THR A 2 38.98 16.80 -22.02
CA THR A 2 39.15 17.75 -20.92
C THR A 2 38.45 17.26 -19.67
N ARG A 3 39.03 17.50 -18.48
CA ARG A 3 38.47 17.11 -17.17
C ARG A 3 37.01 17.53 -16.96
N ILE A 4 36.58 18.58 -17.63
CA ILE A 4 35.19 19.09 -17.62
C ILE A 4 34.24 18.09 -18.32
N GLY A 5 34.63 17.51 -19.47
CA GLY A 5 33.80 16.52 -20.16
C GLY A 5 33.57 15.26 -19.35
N THR A 6 34.55 14.81 -18.56
CA THR A 6 34.44 13.62 -17.69
C THR A 6 33.48 13.88 -16.50
N ILE A 7 33.48 15.11 -15.97
CA ILE A 7 32.57 15.49 -14.87
C ILE A 7 31.11 15.54 -15.36
N PHE A 8 30.86 16.06 -16.58
CA PHE A 8 29.51 16.09 -17.13
C PHE A 8 28.95 14.70 -17.44
N ILE A 9 29.79 13.78 -17.93
CA ILE A 9 29.37 12.39 -18.18
C ILE A 9 29.07 11.67 -16.86
N ALA A 10 29.88 11.87 -15.81
CA ALA A 10 29.64 11.29 -14.50
C ALA A 10 28.37 11.84 -13.83
N ALA A 11 28.09 13.14 -13.94
CA ALA A 11 26.87 13.76 -13.43
C ALA A 11 25.62 13.29 -14.19
N ALA A 12 25.69 13.13 -15.50
CA ALA A 12 24.60 12.59 -16.30
C ALA A 12 24.30 11.12 -15.98
N ALA A 13 25.31 10.29 -15.72
CA ALA A 13 25.15 8.89 -15.33
C ALA A 13 24.46 8.75 -13.95
N LEU A 14 24.70 9.67 -13.01
CA LEU A 14 24.04 9.69 -11.70
C LEU A 14 22.55 10.07 -11.78
N LEU A 15 22.14 10.84 -12.79
CA LEU A 15 20.74 11.22 -12.98
C LEU A 15 19.86 10.09 -13.55
N PHE A 16 20.46 9.07 -14.17
CA PHE A 16 19.73 7.92 -14.75
C PHE A 16 19.53 6.74 -13.80
N THR A 17 20.01 6.80 -12.57
CA THR A 17 19.86 5.70 -11.59
C THR A 17 18.70 5.91 -10.61
N ALA A 18 17.78 6.84 -10.86
CA ALA A 18 16.54 6.93 -10.08
C ALA A 18 15.64 5.75 -10.43
N VAL A 19 15.85 4.63 -9.75
CA VAL A 19 14.92 3.49 -9.80
C VAL A 19 13.63 3.95 -9.14
N PRO A 20 12.46 3.86 -9.78
CA PRO A 20 11.19 4.17 -9.13
C PRO A 20 11.04 3.24 -7.92
N SER A 21 11.05 3.81 -6.73
CA SER A 21 10.82 3.07 -5.50
C SER A 21 9.31 3.06 -5.23
N TYR A 22 8.67 1.96 -5.54
CA TYR A 22 7.28 1.72 -5.12
C TYR A 22 7.29 1.41 -3.61
N ALA A 23 6.77 2.33 -2.82
CA ALA A 23 6.75 2.18 -1.37
C ALA A 23 5.36 2.50 -0.82
N CYS A 24 4.69 1.49 -0.26
CA CYS A 24 3.49 1.70 0.53
C CYS A 24 3.85 2.21 1.92
N SER A 25 3.14 3.22 2.41
CA SER A 25 3.24 3.70 3.79
C SER A 25 1.99 3.37 4.56
N SER A 26 2.14 3.01 5.82
CA SER A 26 1.03 2.63 6.68
C SER A 26 1.19 3.25 8.08
N VAL A 27 0.09 3.70 8.67
CA VAL A 27 0.08 4.31 10.00
C VAL A 27 -1.09 3.75 10.81
N VAL A 28 -0.82 3.41 12.06
CA VAL A 28 -1.83 3.08 13.06
C VAL A 28 -1.79 4.17 14.14
N ILE A 29 -2.91 4.83 14.35
CA ILE A 29 -3.05 5.90 15.34
C ILE A 29 -3.96 5.41 16.47
N SER A 30 -3.46 5.47 17.70
CA SER A 30 -4.25 5.09 18.87
C SER A 30 -5.40 6.06 19.11
N GLY A 31 -6.56 5.55 19.50
CA GLY A 31 -7.70 6.36 19.92
C GLY A 31 -7.41 7.27 21.14
N LYS A 32 -6.31 7.02 21.87
CA LYS A 32 -5.89 7.89 22.97
C LYS A 32 -5.44 9.28 22.53
N VAL A 33 -5.05 9.42 21.26
CA VAL A 33 -4.54 10.69 20.70
C VAL A 33 -5.46 11.28 19.63
N THR A 34 -6.58 10.65 19.34
CA THR A 34 -7.60 11.16 18.43
C THR A 34 -8.65 11.98 19.19
N PRO A 35 -9.20 13.05 18.63
CA PRO A 35 -10.17 13.90 19.32
C PRO A 35 -11.45 13.20 19.76
N ASP A 36 -11.85 12.15 19.00
CA ASP A 36 -13.08 11.40 19.23
C ASP A 36 -12.87 10.02 19.85
N GLY A 37 -11.63 9.70 20.25
CA GLY A 37 -11.27 8.44 20.88
C GLY A 37 -11.24 7.23 19.94
N ARG A 38 -11.45 7.40 18.64
CA ARG A 38 -11.44 6.30 17.66
C ARG A 38 -10.04 6.06 17.12
N PRO A 39 -9.55 4.81 17.11
CA PRO A 39 -8.30 4.48 16.45
C PRO A 39 -8.44 4.67 14.93
N LEU A 40 -7.34 5.08 14.28
CA LEU A 40 -7.29 5.26 12.84
C LEU A 40 -6.27 4.29 12.23
N LEU A 41 -6.65 3.71 11.11
CA LEU A 41 -5.78 2.93 10.23
C LEU A 41 -5.68 3.68 8.91
N TRP A 42 -4.48 4.14 8.56
CA TRP A 42 -4.24 4.88 7.34
C TRP A 42 -3.22 4.16 6.46
N LYS A 43 -3.45 4.22 5.15
CA LYS A 43 -2.56 3.63 4.16
C LYS A 43 -2.41 4.56 2.96
N HIS A 44 -1.16 4.85 2.62
CA HIS A 44 -0.78 5.29 1.28
C HIS A 44 -0.45 4.06 0.45
N ARG A 45 -1.20 3.85 -0.62
CA ARG A 45 -0.98 2.76 -1.54
C ARG A 45 -0.29 3.28 -2.79
N ASP A 46 0.90 2.77 -3.05
CA ASP A 46 1.63 2.98 -4.28
C ASP A 46 1.44 1.75 -5.17
N SER A 47 0.68 1.90 -6.25
CA SER A 47 0.24 0.79 -7.09
C SER A 47 -0.21 1.29 -8.46
N ASP A 48 -0.02 0.49 -9.48
CA ASP A 48 -0.51 0.75 -10.84
C ASP A 48 -2.04 0.69 -10.96
N TYR A 49 -2.73 0.11 -9.96
CA TYR A 49 -4.20 0.07 -9.90
C TYR A 49 -4.75 1.38 -9.34
N LEU A 50 -5.11 2.29 -10.22
CA LEU A 50 -5.57 3.63 -9.84
C LEU A 50 -7.05 3.68 -9.45
N GLN A 51 -7.85 2.70 -9.91
CA GLN A 51 -9.28 2.65 -9.65
C GLN A 51 -9.58 1.77 -8.45
N ASN A 52 -10.14 2.38 -7.42
CA ASN A 52 -10.50 1.70 -6.18
C ASN A 52 -11.92 2.05 -5.78
N SER A 53 -12.59 1.15 -5.11
CA SER A 53 -13.92 1.36 -4.54
C SER A 53 -14.02 0.78 -3.13
N VAL A 54 -14.96 1.31 -2.36
CA VAL A 54 -15.35 0.73 -1.08
C VAL A 54 -16.51 -0.22 -1.31
N LYS A 55 -16.37 -1.46 -0.87
CA LYS A 55 -17.42 -2.48 -0.95
C LYS A 55 -17.77 -3.04 0.41
N PHE A 56 -19.05 -3.40 0.55
CA PHE A 56 -19.55 -4.14 1.71
C PHE A 56 -19.61 -5.63 1.38
N PHE A 57 -19.13 -6.43 2.29
CA PHE A 57 -19.17 -7.90 2.21
C PHE A 57 -19.95 -8.45 3.40
N LYS A 58 -20.98 -9.23 3.09
CA LYS A 58 -21.75 -9.94 4.09
C LYS A 58 -21.05 -11.26 4.43
N GLY A 59 -20.50 -11.37 5.63
CA GLY A 59 -19.92 -12.62 6.13
C GLY A 59 -20.92 -13.40 6.97
N GLU A 60 -20.64 -14.67 7.19
CA GLU A 60 -21.49 -15.55 8.03
C GLU A 60 -21.51 -15.08 9.49
N LYS A 61 -20.36 -14.76 10.04
CA LYS A 61 -20.22 -14.31 11.44
C LYS A 61 -20.05 -12.80 11.54
N TYR A 62 -19.19 -12.21 10.70
CA TYR A 62 -18.90 -10.78 10.71
C TYR A 62 -18.97 -10.24 9.28
N SER A 63 -19.74 -9.19 9.09
CA SER A 63 -19.69 -8.41 7.85
C SER A 63 -18.53 -7.44 7.90
N PHE A 64 -18.04 -7.01 6.73
CA PHE A 64 -16.92 -6.06 6.66
C PHE A 64 -17.06 -5.10 5.49
N ILE A 65 -16.40 -3.96 5.62
CA ILE A 65 -16.22 -2.99 4.55
C ILE A 65 -14.75 -3.05 4.14
N ALA A 66 -14.49 -3.02 2.85
CA ALA A 66 -13.13 -3.10 2.34
C ALA A 66 -12.90 -2.20 1.13
N ILE A 67 -11.64 -1.80 0.92
CA ILE A 67 -11.18 -1.16 -0.30
C ILE A 67 -10.67 -2.24 -1.23
N VAL A 68 -11.20 -2.25 -2.46
CA VAL A 68 -10.92 -3.23 -3.50
C VAL A 68 -10.57 -2.54 -4.82
N ASN A 69 -9.95 -3.27 -5.75
CA ASN A 69 -9.84 -2.81 -7.13
C ASN A 69 -11.24 -2.73 -7.75
N SER A 70 -11.58 -1.61 -8.41
CA SER A 70 -12.90 -1.43 -9.03
C SER A 70 -12.98 -1.88 -10.48
N VAL A 71 -11.86 -2.31 -11.05
CA VAL A 71 -11.78 -2.73 -12.47
C VAL A 71 -12.31 -4.14 -12.67
N GLU A 72 -12.44 -4.92 -11.60
CA GLU A 72 -12.88 -6.31 -11.67
C GLU A 72 -14.35 -6.46 -11.27
N ASP A 73 -15.12 -7.22 -12.05
CA ASP A 73 -16.52 -7.50 -11.76
C ASP A 73 -16.70 -8.30 -10.46
N ASN A 74 -15.69 -9.07 -10.09
CA ASN A 74 -15.64 -9.80 -8.82
C ASN A 74 -14.29 -9.56 -8.12
N PRO A 75 -14.12 -8.40 -7.47
CA PRO A 75 -12.85 -8.05 -6.85
C PRO A 75 -12.54 -8.99 -5.69
N THR A 76 -11.50 -9.78 -5.85
CA THR A 76 -10.94 -10.64 -4.79
C THR A 76 -9.83 -9.93 -4.03
N ASP A 77 -9.26 -8.89 -4.62
CA ASP A 77 -8.10 -8.18 -4.07
C ASP A 77 -8.52 -7.08 -3.11
N VAL A 78 -8.64 -7.48 -1.86
CA VAL A 78 -8.88 -6.55 -0.74
C VAL A 78 -7.56 -5.96 -0.27
N TRP A 79 -7.46 -4.64 -0.28
CA TRP A 79 -6.26 -3.91 0.14
C TRP A 79 -6.26 -3.55 1.61
N MET A 80 -7.41 -3.19 2.13
CA MET A 80 -7.64 -2.94 3.55
C MET A 80 -9.13 -3.05 3.86
N GLY A 81 -9.45 -3.34 5.12
CA GLY A 81 -10.84 -3.45 5.53
C GLY A 81 -11.00 -3.42 7.04
N VAL A 82 -12.25 -3.25 7.45
CA VAL A 82 -12.68 -3.29 8.85
C VAL A 82 -13.96 -4.09 8.95
N ASN A 83 -14.04 -4.96 9.94
CA ASN A 83 -15.24 -5.77 10.18
C ASN A 83 -16.13 -5.20 11.30
N SER A 84 -17.34 -5.75 11.40
CA SER A 84 -18.32 -5.35 12.41
C SER A 84 -17.93 -5.65 13.87
N ALA A 85 -16.87 -6.40 14.09
CA ALA A 85 -16.30 -6.64 15.42
C ALA A 85 -15.18 -5.66 15.80
N GLY A 86 -14.86 -4.68 14.92
CA GLY A 86 -13.80 -3.71 15.16
C GLY A 86 -12.40 -4.19 14.79
N PHE A 87 -12.25 -5.34 14.14
CA PHE A 87 -10.97 -5.78 13.60
C PHE A 87 -10.70 -5.07 12.28
N ALA A 88 -9.53 -4.44 12.17
CA ALA A 88 -9.08 -3.78 10.96
C ALA A 88 -7.75 -4.37 10.49
N ILE A 89 -7.59 -4.50 9.18
CA ILE A 89 -6.39 -5.07 8.54
C ILE A 89 -6.07 -4.30 7.26
N MET A 90 -4.80 -4.22 6.94
CA MET A 90 -4.30 -3.76 5.64
C MET A 90 -3.10 -4.60 5.23
N ASN A 91 -2.88 -4.74 3.92
CA ASN A 91 -1.67 -5.34 3.40
C ASN A 91 -0.53 -4.32 3.32
N THR A 92 0.70 -4.81 3.36
CA THR A 92 1.91 -4.08 2.94
C THR A 92 2.72 -5.01 2.05
N GLN A 93 3.44 -4.45 1.10
CA GLN A 93 4.37 -5.22 0.29
C GLN A 93 5.74 -5.24 0.96
N SER A 94 6.34 -6.42 1.02
CA SER A 94 7.71 -6.60 1.50
C SER A 94 8.53 -7.25 0.40
N PHE A 95 9.69 -6.66 0.09
CA PHE A 95 10.61 -7.16 -0.94
C PHE A 95 11.76 -8.01 -0.37
N ASN A 96 11.84 -8.12 0.94
CA ASN A 96 12.92 -8.82 1.64
C ASN A 96 12.48 -10.13 2.30
N LEU A 97 11.27 -10.59 2.03
CA LEU A 97 10.81 -11.91 2.44
C LEU A 97 11.18 -12.92 1.36
N VAL A 98 11.74 -14.04 1.80
CA VAL A 98 11.99 -15.18 0.91
C VAL A 98 10.64 -15.75 0.50
N ASP A 99 10.44 -15.97 -0.80
CA ASP A 99 9.27 -16.70 -1.29
C ASP A 99 9.24 -18.08 -0.65
N VAL A 100 8.31 -18.27 0.28
CA VAL A 100 8.04 -19.59 0.83
C VAL A 100 7.14 -20.29 -0.19
N ALA A 101 7.65 -21.36 -0.79
CA ALA A 101 6.83 -22.18 -1.69
C ALA A 101 5.54 -22.59 -0.96
N PRO A 102 4.39 -22.53 -1.61
CA PRO A 102 3.14 -22.97 -1.01
C PRO A 102 3.28 -24.44 -0.61
N GLY A 103 3.10 -24.72 0.68
CA GLY A 103 3.07 -26.06 1.24
C GLY A 103 1.80 -26.82 0.87
#